data_a6a4d5bc623387150d4766eb9dbf1744
#
_entry.id   a6a4d5bc623387150d4766eb9dbf1744
#
_cell.length_a   1.000
_cell.length_b   1.000
_cell.length_c   1.000
_cell.angle_alpha   90.00
_cell.angle_beta   90.00
_cell.angle_gamma   90.00
#
_symmetry.space_group_name_H-M   'P 1'
#
loop_
_entity.id
_entity.type
_entity.pdbx_description
1 polymer ?
#
loop_
_entity_poly.entity_id
_entity_poly.type
_entity_poly.pdbx_seq_one_letter_code
_entity_poly.pdbx_strand_id
1 'polypeptide(L)'
;MVETLEKTPVTATVEVPVKQERDTVKKVLIICSKGTLEDVYAALIMANGALMDGRDAKLFFTFFGLNAITKKNADHLHTATVGNPAFMPAMPTLVAGLPGFEAFASYMMKKEMDKLDIPPVTEFFQMIDAAGGEIYACKLAAEMFKLNKEDFLDEVKDIITVGDMYALADGDGSHLIFI
;
A
#
# COMPACT_ATOMS: atom_id res chain seq x y z
N MET A 1 -64.67 -7.04 -27.31
CA MET A 1 -63.48 -7.37 -28.10
C MET A 1 -62.26 -6.99 -27.21
N VAL A 2 -61.76 -7.98 -26.49
CA VAL A 2 -60.65 -7.77 -25.51
C VAL A 2 -59.42 -8.35 -26.13
N GLU A 3 -58.47 -7.48 -26.46
CA GLU A 3 -57.20 -7.82 -27.09
C GLU A 3 -56.21 -8.33 -26.03
N THR A 4 -55.88 -9.59 -26.14
CA THR A 4 -54.95 -10.28 -25.24
C THR A 4 -53.51 -9.90 -25.67
N LEU A 5 -52.84 -9.13 -24.81
CA LEU A 5 -51.41 -8.84 -24.94
C LEU A 5 -50.59 -10.09 -24.57
N GLU A 6 -50.01 -10.69 -25.57
CA GLU A 6 -49.07 -11.80 -25.51
C GLU A 6 -47.74 -11.31 -24.91
N LYS A 7 -47.43 -11.80 -23.71
CA LYS A 7 -46.14 -11.55 -23.07
C LYS A 7 -45.09 -12.45 -23.68
N THR A 8 -44.22 -11.86 -24.54
CA THR A 8 -42.99 -12.49 -25.00
C THR A 8 -42.00 -12.61 -23.83
N PRO A 9 -41.44 -13.79 -23.55
CA PRO A 9 -40.38 -13.90 -22.53
C PRO A 9 -39.07 -13.39 -23.13
N VAL A 10 -38.57 -12.29 -22.60
CA VAL A 10 -37.21 -11.78 -22.87
C VAL A 10 -36.23 -12.65 -22.11
N THR A 11 -35.81 -13.75 -22.67
CA THR A 11 -34.63 -14.51 -22.19
C THR A 11 -33.39 -13.86 -22.80
N ALA A 12 -32.95 -12.77 -22.21
CA ALA A 12 -31.63 -12.24 -22.51
C ALA A 12 -30.60 -13.17 -21.86
N THR A 13 -30.05 -14.08 -22.60
CA THR A 13 -28.81 -14.77 -22.27
C THR A 13 -27.72 -13.72 -22.24
N VAL A 14 -27.34 -13.30 -21.03
CA VAL A 14 -26.11 -12.51 -20.83
C VAL A 14 -24.96 -13.43 -21.14
N GLU A 15 -24.42 -13.32 -22.34
CA GLU A 15 -23.10 -13.91 -22.67
C GLU A 15 -22.07 -13.22 -21.80
N VAL A 16 -21.64 -13.92 -20.75
CA VAL A 16 -20.47 -13.51 -19.97
C VAL A 16 -19.28 -13.57 -20.94
N PRO A 17 -18.60 -12.43 -21.21
CA PRO A 17 -17.51 -12.45 -22.15
C PRO A 17 -16.47 -13.45 -21.68
N VAL A 18 -16.10 -14.36 -22.57
CA VAL A 18 -15.00 -15.31 -22.44
C VAL A 18 -13.78 -14.52 -21.92
N LYS A 19 -13.22 -14.99 -20.83
CA LYS A 19 -12.00 -14.50 -20.20
C LYS A 19 -10.94 -14.23 -21.27
N GLN A 20 -10.82 -12.95 -21.70
CA GLN A 20 -9.66 -12.51 -22.43
C GLN A 20 -8.45 -12.93 -21.58
N GLU A 21 -7.47 -13.59 -22.19
CA GLU A 21 -6.15 -13.77 -21.56
C GLU A 21 -5.65 -12.38 -21.20
N ARG A 22 -5.92 -11.97 -19.95
CA ARG A 22 -5.34 -10.75 -19.42
C ARG A 22 -3.85 -11.02 -19.35
N ASP A 23 -3.07 -10.17 -19.98
CA ASP A 23 -1.62 -10.15 -19.74
C ASP A 23 -1.44 -10.24 -18.24
N THR A 24 -0.89 -11.36 -17.78
CA THR A 24 -0.77 -11.63 -16.36
C THR A 24 0.19 -10.61 -15.78
N VAL A 25 -0.23 -9.92 -14.73
CA VAL A 25 0.68 -9.04 -13.97
C VAL A 25 1.84 -9.90 -13.47
N LYS A 26 3.05 -9.58 -13.92
CA LYS A 26 4.27 -10.30 -13.55
C LYS A 26 5.05 -9.57 -12.47
N LYS A 27 4.91 -8.25 -12.45
CA LYS A 27 5.64 -7.36 -11.56
C LYS A 27 4.73 -6.25 -11.06
N VAL A 28 4.85 -5.90 -9.80
CA VAL A 28 4.23 -4.70 -9.24
C VAL A 28 5.32 -3.75 -8.72
N LEU A 29 5.20 -2.47 -9.08
CA LEU A 29 6.00 -1.40 -8.50
C LEU A 29 5.05 -0.51 -7.70
N ILE A 30 5.23 -0.47 -6.40
CA ILE A 30 4.40 0.28 -5.46
C ILE A 30 5.15 1.52 -5.01
N ILE A 31 4.60 2.68 -5.32
CA ILE A 31 5.13 3.98 -4.89
C ILE A 31 4.36 4.41 -3.65
N CYS A 32 5.05 4.51 -2.51
CA CYS A 32 4.48 4.97 -1.26
C CYS A 32 4.99 6.38 -0.94
N SER A 33 4.10 7.38 -1.00
CA SER A 33 4.46 8.78 -0.76
C SER A 33 4.10 9.28 0.63
N LYS A 34 3.26 8.55 1.36
CA LYS A 34 2.79 8.91 2.68
C LYS A 34 3.42 8.02 3.75
N GLY A 35 3.65 8.60 4.91
CA GLY A 35 4.25 7.90 6.06
C GLY A 35 3.24 7.57 7.16
N THR A 36 1.95 7.52 6.85
CA THR A 36 0.93 7.12 7.81
C THR A 36 0.83 5.61 7.92
N LEU A 37 0.43 5.12 9.07
CA LEU A 37 0.38 3.68 9.36
C LEU A 37 -0.45 2.92 8.31
N GLU A 38 -1.64 3.42 7.99
CA GLU A 38 -2.57 2.81 7.04
C GLU A 38 -2.05 2.78 5.62
N ASP A 39 -1.40 3.85 5.14
CA ASP A 39 -0.86 3.91 3.79
C ASP A 39 0.35 2.97 3.64
N VAL A 40 1.21 2.91 4.66
CA VAL A 40 2.37 2.01 4.68
C VAL A 40 1.93 0.55 4.70
N TYR A 41 0.98 0.17 5.57
CA TYR A 41 0.46 -1.20 5.57
C TYR A 41 -0.24 -1.56 4.26
N ALA A 42 -0.95 -0.64 3.62
CA ALA A 42 -1.53 -0.88 2.30
C ALA A 42 -0.43 -1.27 1.29
N ALA A 43 0.69 -0.54 1.26
CA ALA A 43 1.81 -0.85 0.40
C ALA A 43 2.44 -2.23 0.72
N LEU A 44 2.66 -2.53 2.00
CA LEU A 44 3.27 -3.78 2.46
C LEU A 44 2.38 -5.00 2.15
N ILE A 45 1.08 -4.90 2.42
CA ILE A 45 0.11 -5.98 2.14
C ILE A 45 0.06 -6.28 0.64
N MET A 46 0.06 -5.23 -0.21
CA MET A 46 0.03 -5.42 -1.67
C MET A 46 1.33 -6.05 -2.17
N ALA A 47 2.49 -5.62 -1.66
CA ALA A 47 3.78 -6.19 -2.02
C ALA A 47 3.87 -7.67 -1.60
N ASN A 48 3.53 -7.98 -0.35
CA ASN A 48 3.53 -9.33 0.16
C ASN A 48 2.56 -10.25 -0.61
N GLY A 49 1.36 -9.76 -0.90
CA GLY A 49 0.38 -10.50 -1.71
C GLY A 49 0.88 -10.81 -3.11
N ALA A 50 1.60 -9.88 -3.76
CA ALA A 50 2.22 -10.10 -5.06
C ALA A 50 3.31 -11.19 -4.99
N LEU A 51 4.19 -11.13 -3.97
CA LEU A 51 5.24 -12.13 -3.75
C LEU A 51 4.66 -13.52 -3.47
N MET A 52 3.63 -13.60 -2.63
CA MET A 52 2.95 -14.87 -2.34
C MET A 52 2.28 -15.48 -3.60
N ASP A 53 1.89 -14.64 -4.56
CA ASP A 53 1.31 -15.08 -5.84
C ASP A 53 2.39 -15.33 -6.91
N GLY A 54 3.67 -15.35 -6.52
CA GLY A 54 4.82 -15.62 -7.40
C GLY A 54 5.15 -14.49 -8.37
N ARG A 55 4.78 -13.26 -8.05
CA ARG A 55 5.06 -12.05 -8.83
C ARG A 55 6.21 -11.27 -8.19
N ASP A 56 6.95 -10.54 -9.00
CA ASP A 56 7.94 -9.59 -8.48
C ASP A 56 7.25 -8.42 -7.78
N ALA A 57 7.78 -8.00 -6.64
CA ALA A 57 7.32 -6.80 -5.95
C ALA A 57 8.48 -5.85 -5.66
N LYS A 58 8.30 -4.59 -6.03
CA LYS A 58 9.25 -3.52 -5.75
C LYS A 58 8.51 -2.37 -5.08
N LEU A 59 9.09 -1.85 -4.01
CA LEU A 59 8.57 -0.70 -3.26
C LEU A 59 9.50 0.48 -3.42
N PHE A 60 8.94 1.63 -3.75
CA PHE A 60 9.67 2.88 -3.87
C PHE A 60 9.06 3.91 -2.91
N PHE A 61 9.79 4.23 -1.86
CA PHE A 61 9.34 5.20 -0.85
C PHE A 61 9.85 6.59 -1.19
N THR A 62 8.94 7.57 -1.14
CA THR A 62 9.25 8.97 -1.43
C THR A 62 8.58 9.91 -0.45
N PHE A 63 9.02 11.16 -0.36
CA PHE A 63 8.50 12.15 0.57
C PHE A 63 8.32 11.59 2.00
N PHE A 64 7.14 11.75 2.58
CA PHE A 64 6.87 11.29 3.95
C PHE A 64 6.86 9.76 4.08
N GLY A 65 6.70 9.03 2.98
CA GLY A 65 6.86 7.58 2.95
C GLY A 65 8.25 7.12 3.42
N LEU A 66 9.29 7.95 3.27
CA LEU A 66 10.64 7.64 3.78
C LEU A 66 10.66 7.38 5.29
N ASN A 67 9.72 7.95 6.07
CA ASN A 67 9.63 7.67 7.51
C ASN A 67 9.43 6.19 7.80
N ALA A 68 8.71 5.48 6.95
CA ALA A 68 8.41 4.06 7.13
C ALA A 68 9.65 3.17 7.00
N ILE A 69 10.65 3.61 6.25
CA ILE A 69 11.88 2.84 5.97
C ILE A 69 13.11 3.40 6.70
N THR A 70 12.92 4.34 7.63
CA THR A 70 14.04 4.82 8.48
C THR A 70 14.06 4.06 9.81
N LYS A 71 15.27 3.68 10.29
CA LYS A 71 15.48 2.99 11.58
C LYS A 71 14.85 3.72 12.76
N LYS A 72 14.80 5.05 12.70
CA LYS A 72 14.24 5.89 13.76
C LYS A 72 12.73 5.85 13.86
N ASN A 73 12.02 5.74 12.73
CA ASN A 73 10.58 5.99 12.68
C ASN A 73 9.74 4.77 12.29
N ALA A 74 10.33 3.73 11.70
CA ALA A 74 9.60 2.59 11.14
C ALA A 74 8.57 1.97 12.09
N ASP A 75 8.93 1.78 13.37
CA ASP A 75 8.04 1.21 14.38
C ASP A 75 7.16 2.25 15.10
N HIS A 76 7.37 3.55 14.80
CA HIS A 76 6.68 4.67 15.42
C HIS A 76 5.71 5.40 14.50
N LEU A 77 5.26 4.72 13.44
CA LEU A 77 4.28 5.31 12.53
C LEU A 77 2.94 5.50 13.23
N HIS A 78 2.29 6.60 12.88
CA HIS A 78 0.98 7.01 13.38
C HIS A 78 -0.04 7.02 12.25
N THR A 79 -1.31 6.87 12.61
CA THR A 79 -2.43 7.07 11.66
C THR A 79 -2.53 8.55 11.27
N ALA A 80 -3.15 8.83 10.12
CA ALA A 80 -3.44 10.21 9.73
C ALA A 80 -4.28 10.92 10.81
N THR A 81 -3.97 12.21 11.04
CA THR A 81 -4.64 13.07 12.04
C THR A 81 -6.15 13.22 11.79
N VAL A 82 -6.57 13.09 10.53
CA VAL A 82 -7.99 13.04 10.14
C VAL A 82 -8.33 11.57 9.88
N GLY A 83 -8.68 10.85 10.95
CA GLY A 83 -9.06 9.44 10.87
C GLY A 83 -10.28 9.22 9.97
N ASN A 84 -10.43 8.01 9.47
CA ASN A 84 -11.60 7.62 8.70
C ASN A 84 -12.85 7.66 9.58
N PRO A 85 -13.84 8.53 9.32
CA PRO A 85 -15.07 8.61 10.11
C PRO A 85 -15.88 7.32 10.09
N ALA A 86 -15.65 6.42 9.14
CA ALA A 86 -16.28 5.11 9.10
C ALA A 86 -15.81 4.18 10.25
N PHE A 87 -14.62 4.39 10.79
CA PHE A 87 -14.09 3.61 11.92
C PHE A 87 -14.69 4.05 13.27
N MET A 88 -15.08 5.33 13.39
CA MET A 88 -15.75 5.88 14.57
C MET A 88 -16.87 6.84 14.15
N PRO A 89 -18.03 6.34 13.71
CA PRO A 89 -19.09 7.15 13.11
C PRO A 89 -19.74 8.17 14.08
N ALA A 90 -19.54 8.01 15.38
CA ALA A 90 -20.09 8.91 16.41
C ALA A 90 -19.13 10.07 16.77
N MET A 91 -17.94 10.15 16.17
CA MET A 91 -16.94 11.14 16.57
C MET A 91 -16.93 12.37 15.65
N PRO A 92 -17.15 13.57 16.18
CA PRO A 92 -17.01 14.79 15.40
C PRO A 92 -15.56 14.96 14.94
N THR A 93 -15.36 15.38 13.69
CA THR A 93 -14.03 15.62 13.07
C THR A 93 -13.15 16.60 13.90
N LEU A 94 -13.80 17.49 14.65
CA LEU A 94 -13.12 18.44 15.54
C LEU A 94 -12.35 17.74 16.67
N VAL A 95 -12.82 16.59 17.15
CA VAL A 95 -12.19 15.83 18.24
C VAL A 95 -10.97 15.06 17.73
N ALA A 96 -10.97 14.66 16.48
CA ALA A 96 -9.85 13.97 15.85
C ALA A 96 -8.57 14.83 15.74
N GLY A 97 -8.71 16.17 15.80
CA GLY A 97 -7.59 17.12 15.80
C GLY A 97 -7.01 17.46 17.17
N LEU A 98 -7.53 16.85 18.25
CA LEU A 98 -7.02 17.10 19.60
C LEU A 98 -5.66 16.40 19.83
N PRO A 99 -4.73 17.06 20.55
CA PRO A 99 -3.45 16.45 20.92
C PRO A 99 -3.65 15.12 21.66
N GLY A 100 -2.95 14.06 21.23
CA GLY A 100 -3.01 12.72 21.82
C GLY A 100 -4.06 11.80 21.18
N PHE A 101 -5.01 12.31 20.41
CA PHE A 101 -5.99 11.48 19.75
C PHE A 101 -5.38 10.58 18.66
N GLU A 102 -4.41 11.10 17.90
CA GLU A 102 -3.64 10.35 16.90
C GLU A 102 -2.92 9.14 17.54
N ALA A 103 -2.28 9.35 18.68
CA ALA A 103 -1.60 8.26 19.41
C ALA A 103 -2.61 7.19 19.90
N PHE A 104 -3.77 7.61 20.37
CA PHE A 104 -4.84 6.69 20.78
C PHE A 104 -5.40 5.89 19.60
N ALA A 105 -5.68 6.56 18.48
CA ALA A 105 -6.16 5.90 17.26
C ALA A 105 -5.12 4.90 16.70
N SER A 106 -3.85 5.29 16.68
CA SER A 106 -2.73 4.43 16.28
C SER A 106 -2.59 3.21 17.19
N TYR A 107 -2.72 3.39 18.51
CA TYR A 107 -2.72 2.29 19.45
C TYR A 107 -3.88 1.32 19.21
N MET A 108 -5.10 1.84 19.01
CA MET A 108 -6.25 0.98 18.71
C MET A 108 -6.07 0.20 17.41
N MET A 109 -5.59 0.86 16.36
CA MET A 109 -5.33 0.21 15.08
C MET A 109 -4.29 -0.90 15.21
N LYS A 110 -3.14 -0.62 15.84
CA LYS A 110 -2.10 -1.64 16.10
C LYS A 110 -2.66 -2.82 16.90
N LYS A 111 -3.49 -2.58 17.92
CA LYS A 111 -4.13 -3.64 18.69
C LYS A 111 -5.09 -4.50 17.88
N GLU A 112 -5.83 -3.93 16.91
CA GLU A 112 -6.68 -4.74 16.03
C GLU A 112 -5.81 -5.53 15.02
N MET A 113 -4.69 -4.98 14.57
CA MET A 113 -3.74 -5.67 13.70
C MET A 113 -3.08 -6.85 14.41
N ASP A 114 -2.69 -6.68 15.68
CA ASP A 114 -2.14 -7.76 16.52
C ASP A 114 -3.11 -8.93 16.65
N LYS A 115 -4.42 -8.70 16.74
CA LYS A 115 -5.43 -9.76 16.79
C LYS A 115 -5.55 -10.57 15.50
N LEU A 116 -5.10 -10.01 14.40
CA LEU A 116 -5.12 -10.62 13.07
C LEU A 116 -3.73 -11.18 12.69
N ASP A 117 -2.81 -11.25 13.66
CA ASP A 117 -1.42 -11.68 13.47
C ASP A 117 -0.71 -10.90 12.34
N ILE A 118 -1.05 -9.61 12.17
CA ILE A 118 -0.38 -8.73 11.22
C ILE A 118 0.93 -8.27 11.86
N PRO A 119 2.09 -8.54 11.25
CA PRO A 119 3.39 -8.25 11.84
C PRO A 119 3.64 -6.73 11.94
N PRO A 120 4.50 -6.29 12.89
CA PRO A 120 5.01 -4.92 12.91
C PRO A 120 5.66 -4.50 11.59
N VAL A 121 5.73 -3.20 11.34
CA VAL A 121 6.23 -2.66 10.05
C VAL A 121 7.63 -3.16 9.72
N THR A 122 8.55 -3.14 10.68
CA THR A 122 9.93 -3.63 10.49
C THR A 122 9.98 -5.11 10.16
N GLU A 123 9.24 -5.95 10.87
CA GLU A 123 9.14 -7.38 10.59
C GLU A 123 8.53 -7.64 9.21
N PHE A 124 7.55 -6.83 8.81
CA PHE A 124 6.92 -6.96 7.49
C PHE A 124 7.92 -6.64 6.37
N PHE A 125 8.79 -5.63 6.54
CA PHE A 125 9.87 -5.35 5.59
C PHE A 125 10.86 -6.53 5.49
N GLN A 126 11.22 -7.13 6.61
CA GLN A 126 12.09 -8.32 6.64
C GLN A 126 11.46 -9.50 5.89
N MET A 127 10.16 -9.72 6.06
CA MET A 127 9.43 -10.76 5.32
C MET A 127 9.43 -10.51 3.82
N ILE A 128 9.22 -9.25 3.40
CA ILE A 128 9.21 -8.87 1.99
C ILE A 128 10.61 -9.07 1.38
N ASP A 129 11.66 -8.62 2.05
CA ASP A 129 13.05 -8.80 1.61
C ASP A 129 13.42 -10.29 1.50
N ALA A 130 13.10 -11.07 2.52
CA ALA A 130 13.31 -12.52 2.55
C ALA A 130 12.55 -13.27 1.44
N ALA A 131 11.40 -12.74 1.01
CA ALA A 131 10.61 -13.27 -0.10
C ALA A 131 11.11 -12.81 -1.48
N GLY A 132 12.17 -12.00 -1.54
CA GLY A 132 12.77 -11.48 -2.77
C GLY A 132 12.17 -10.17 -3.26
N GLY A 133 11.38 -9.48 -2.45
CA GLY A 133 10.93 -8.12 -2.72
C GLY A 133 12.08 -7.12 -2.61
N GLU A 134 11.99 -6.03 -3.32
CA GLU A 134 13.05 -5.00 -3.32
C GLU A 134 12.50 -3.66 -2.83
N ILE A 135 13.22 -3.03 -1.91
CA ILE A 135 12.81 -1.79 -1.26
C ILE A 135 13.81 -0.69 -1.61
N TYR A 136 13.30 0.45 -2.06
CA TYR A 136 14.09 1.57 -2.53
C TYR A 136 13.64 2.88 -1.91
N ALA A 137 14.61 3.76 -1.66
CA ALA A 137 14.39 5.14 -1.21
C ALA A 137 14.55 6.12 -2.37
N CYS A 138 13.69 7.14 -2.44
CA CYS A 138 13.79 8.22 -3.43
C CYS A 138 14.96 9.14 -3.10
N LYS A 139 15.92 9.27 -4.02
CA LYS A 139 17.13 10.11 -3.85
C LYS A 139 16.79 11.57 -3.55
N LEU A 140 15.89 12.18 -4.32
CA LEU A 140 15.52 13.58 -4.14
C LEU A 140 14.89 13.82 -2.74
N ALA A 141 14.03 12.92 -2.29
CA ALA A 141 13.40 13.03 -0.98
C ALA A 141 14.41 12.77 0.15
N ALA A 142 15.32 11.81 -0.02
CA ALA A 142 16.39 11.54 0.94
C ALA A 142 17.30 12.78 1.10
N GLU A 143 17.71 13.40 -0.01
CA GLU A 143 18.50 14.64 0.02
C GLU A 143 17.74 15.79 0.71
N MET A 144 16.46 15.96 0.42
CA MET A 144 15.60 16.99 1.04
C MET A 144 15.51 16.82 2.55
N PHE A 145 15.40 15.59 3.04
CA PHE A 145 15.35 15.27 4.47
C PHE A 145 16.71 15.02 5.10
N LYS A 146 17.80 15.14 4.33
CA LYS A 146 19.20 14.90 4.76
C LYS A 146 19.41 13.50 5.34
N LEU A 147 18.78 12.51 4.71
CA LEU A 147 18.90 11.09 5.05
C LEU A 147 20.00 10.45 4.20
N ASN A 148 20.81 9.63 4.84
CA ASN A 148 21.85 8.82 4.21
C ASN A 148 21.47 7.33 4.29
N LYS A 149 22.27 6.48 3.64
CA LYS A 149 22.02 5.04 3.60
C LYS A 149 21.94 4.41 5.00
N GLU A 150 22.73 4.89 5.94
CA GLU A 150 22.81 4.39 7.31
C GLU A 150 21.56 4.67 8.14
N ASP A 151 20.76 5.68 7.74
CA ASP A 151 19.53 6.06 8.41
C ASP A 151 18.37 5.12 8.07
N PHE A 152 18.48 4.40 6.95
CA PHE A 152 17.45 3.48 6.48
C PHE A 152 17.60 2.09 7.09
N LEU A 153 16.50 1.33 7.06
CA LEU A 153 16.49 -0.10 7.41
C LEU A 153 17.47 -0.87 6.52
N ASP A 154 17.99 -1.97 7.02
CA ASP A 154 18.98 -2.77 6.31
C ASP A 154 18.38 -3.45 5.05
N GLU A 155 17.06 -3.66 5.04
CA GLU A 155 16.26 -4.18 3.94
C GLU A 155 16.13 -3.20 2.76
N VAL A 156 16.45 -1.91 2.95
CA VAL A 156 16.46 -0.92 1.87
C VAL A 156 17.67 -1.17 0.97
N LYS A 157 17.40 -1.64 -0.23
CA LYS A 157 18.42 -2.04 -1.19
C LYS A 157 19.30 -0.87 -1.63
N ASP A 158 18.67 0.24 -2.04
CA ASP A 158 19.42 1.41 -2.50
C ASP A 158 18.60 2.71 -2.46
N ILE A 159 19.28 3.83 -2.62
CA ILE A 159 18.71 5.17 -2.82
C ILE A 159 18.80 5.48 -4.31
N ILE A 160 17.66 5.51 -5.00
CA ILE A 160 17.59 5.59 -6.45
C ILE A 160 16.86 6.87 -6.93
N THR A 161 17.11 7.25 -8.17
CA THR A 161 16.39 8.34 -8.82
C THR A 161 15.03 7.89 -9.34
N VAL A 162 14.17 8.85 -9.71
CA VAL A 162 12.89 8.55 -10.38
C VAL A 162 13.11 7.88 -11.74
N GLY A 163 14.20 8.21 -12.44
CA GLY A 163 14.56 7.54 -13.70
C GLY A 163 14.87 6.06 -13.50
N ASP A 164 15.64 5.74 -12.46
CA ASP A 164 15.94 4.36 -12.08
C ASP A 164 14.66 3.60 -11.67
N MET A 165 13.77 4.28 -10.94
CA MET A 165 12.47 3.71 -10.57
C MET A 165 11.65 3.33 -11.82
N TYR A 166 11.61 4.18 -12.86
CA TYR A 166 10.93 3.83 -14.11
C TYR A 166 11.60 2.65 -14.80
N ALA A 167 12.93 2.57 -14.78
CA ALA A 167 13.66 1.42 -15.34
C ALA A 167 13.31 0.10 -14.60
N LEU A 168 13.02 0.16 -13.30
CA LEU A 168 12.51 -0.98 -12.54
C LEU A 168 11.11 -1.44 -12.99
N ALA A 169 10.31 -0.52 -13.52
CA ALA A 169 8.97 -0.78 -14.03
C ALA A 169 8.98 -1.27 -15.50
N ASP A 170 10.11 -1.21 -16.19
CA ASP A 170 10.19 -1.63 -17.59
C ASP A 170 9.87 -3.12 -17.77
N GLY A 171 9.26 -3.42 -18.90
CA GLY A 171 8.91 -4.77 -19.35
C GLY A 171 7.42 -5.08 -19.31
N ASP A 172 7.05 -6.13 -20.04
CA ASP A 172 5.67 -6.58 -20.16
C ASP A 172 5.14 -7.13 -18.83
N GLY A 173 3.90 -6.78 -18.51
CA GLY A 173 3.21 -7.23 -17.29
C GLY A 173 3.60 -6.45 -16.03
N SER A 174 4.24 -5.28 -16.17
CA SER A 174 4.48 -4.37 -15.04
C SER A 174 3.26 -3.55 -14.71
N HIS A 175 2.92 -3.46 -13.41
CA HIS A 175 1.90 -2.58 -12.87
C HIS A 175 2.50 -1.60 -11.88
N LEU A 176 2.18 -0.32 -12.06
CA LEU A 176 2.60 0.77 -11.18
C LEU A 176 1.41 1.18 -10.32
N ILE A 177 1.61 1.17 -9.00
CA ILE A 177 0.60 1.51 -8.00
C ILE A 177 1.14 2.67 -7.17
N PHE A 178 0.32 3.71 -6.99
CA PHE A 178 0.67 4.88 -6.19
C PHE A 178 -0.23 4.96 -4.94
N ILE A 179 0.39 5.12 -3.75
CA ILE A 179 -0.23 5.21 -2.42
C ILE A 179 0.18 6.49 -1.70
#